data_dd15769d3ff1ce52418f08c97a3681b2
#
_entry.id   dd15769d3ff1ce52418f08c97a3681b2
#
_cell.length_a   1.000
_cell.length_b   1.000
_cell.length_c   1.000
_cell.angle_alpha   90.00
_cell.angle_beta   90.00
_cell.angle_gamma   90.00
#
_symmetry.space_group_name_H-M   'P 1'
#
loop_
_entity.id
_entity.type
_entity.pdbx_description
1 polymer ?
#
loop_
_entity_poly.entity_id
_entity_poly.type
_entity_poly.pdbx_seq_one_letter_code
_entity_poly.pdbx_strand_id
1 'polypeptide(L)' 'MDLAPLADALVALGCPAEKSMEMAAQLDKRARQLARAKGRPYEEALAHLLTLMKEGWAARERGL' A
#
# COMPACT_ATOMS: atom_id res chain seq x y z
N MET A 1 -4.68 13.11 7.62
CA MET A 1 -3.82 12.02 8.08
C MET A 1 -2.45 12.13 7.42
N ASP A 2 -1.40 11.87 8.19
CA ASP A 2 -0.05 11.96 7.67
C ASP A 2 0.31 10.69 6.88
N LEU A 3 0.70 10.87 5.62
CA LEU A 3 1.05 9.76 4.73
C LEU A 3 2.53 9.38 4.79
N ALA A 4 3.35 10.12 5.53
CA ALA A 4 4.78 9.86 5.59
C ALA A 4 5.13 8.45 6.08
N PRO A 5 4.52 7.93 7.16
CA PRO A 5 4.79 6.56 7.59
C PRO A 5 4.43 5.53 6.53
N LEU A 6 3.33 5.74 5.81
CA LEU A 6 2.91 4.85 4.74
C LEU A 6 3.87 4.92 3.56
N ALA A 7 4.30 6.12 3.19
CA ALA A 7 5.27 6.30 2.11
C ALA A 7 6.59 5.62 2.46
N ASP A 8 7.04 5.73 3.71
CA ASP A 8 8.26 5.06 4.17
C ASP A 8 8.15 3.54 4.06
N ALA A 9 6.98 3.00 4.42
CA ALA A 9 6.74 1.57 4.31
C ALA A 9 6.80 1.12 2.84
N LEU A 10 6.26 1.93 1.92
CA LEU A 10 6.31 1.62 0.50
C LEU A 10 7.74 1.61 -0.03
N VAL A 11 8.56 2.56 0.40
CA VAL A 11 9.98 2.58 0.02
C VAL A 11 10.67 1.32 0.50
N ALA A 12 10.38 0.88 1.71
CA ALA A 12 10.94 -0.35 2.27
C ALA A 12 10.53 -1.58 1.46
N LEU A 13 9.36 -1.53 0.80
CA LEU A 13 8.87 -2.62 -0.04
C LEU A 13 9.42 -2.57 -1.47
N GLY A 14 10.16 -1.53 -1.82
CA GLY A 14 10.77 -1.40 -3.14
C GLY A 14 10.22 -0.29 -4.00
N CYS A 15 9.32 0.53 -3.49
CA CYS A 15 8.77 1.65 -4.25
C CYS A 15 9.80 2.78 -4.36
N PRO A 16 9.96 3.42 -5.54
CA PRO A 16 10.82 4.59 -5.64
C PRO A 16 10.38 5.70 -4.69
N ALA A 17 11.36 6.28 -3.98
CA ALA A 17 11.05 7.31 -2.98
C ALA A 17 10.28 8.50 -3.57
N GLU A 18 10.63 8.89 -4.79
CA GLU A 18 9.99 10.01 -5.47
C GLU A 18 8.52 9.78 -5.79
N LYS A 19 8.08 8.53 -5.85
CA LYS A 19 6.69 8.16 -6.12
C LYS A 19 5.97 7.64 -4.89
N SER A 20 6.66 7.48 -3.77
CA SER A 20 6.09 6.86 -2.59
C SER A 20 4.91 7.64 -2.01
N MET A 21 4.99 8.98 -2.00
CA MET A 21 3.89 9.81 -1.49
C MET A 21 2.64 9.69 -2.36
N GLU A 22 2.81 9.67 -3.67
CA GLU A 22 1.70 9.51 -4.59
C GLU A 22 1.03 8.14 -4.42
N MET A 23 1.83 7.09 -4.33
CA MET A 23 1.31 5.75 -4.09
C MET A 23 0.67 5.63 -2.72
N ALA A 24 1.24 6.27 -1.70
CA ALA A 24 0.67 6.28 -0.37
C ALA A 24 -0.73 6.92 -0.39
N ALA A 25 -0.89 8.01 -1.11
CA ALA A 25 -2.19 8.66 -1.22
C ALA A 25 -3.21 7.76 -1.90
N GLN A 26 -2.82 7.06 -2.95
CA GLN A 26 -3.71 6.13 -3.64
C GLN A 26 -4.08 4.94 -2.76
N LEU A 27 -3.11 4.40 -2.03
CA LEU A 27 -3.36 3.30 -1.10
C LEU A 27 -4.29 3.72 0.03
N ASP A 28 -4.09 4.90 0.58
CA ASP A 28 -4.95 5.43 1.63
C ASP A 28 -6.40 5.51 1.15
N LYS A 29 -6.60 6.07 -0.02
CA LYS A 29 -7.93 6.18 -0.61
C LYS A 29 -8.56 4.80 -0.81
N ARG A 30 -7.80 3.87 -1.37
CA ARG A 30 -8.30 2.52 -1.63
C ARG A 30 -8.60 1.76 -0.35
N ALA A 31 -7.74 1.91 0.65
CA ALA A 31 -7.96 1.27 1.95
C ALA A 31 -9.23 1.79 2.61
N ARG A 32 -9.50 3.08 2.52
CA ARG A 32 -10.74 3.66 3.05
C ARG A 32 -11.97 3.10 2.34
N GLN A 33 -11.90 2.99 1.02
CA GLN A 33 -13.00 2.42 0.24
C GLN A 33 -13.23 0.96 0.61
N LEU A 34 -12.16 0.19 0.72
CA LEU A 34 -12.25 -1.23 1.06
C LEU A 34 -12.79 -1.43 2.48
N ALA A 35 -12.31 -0.61 3.43
CA ALA A 35 -12.78 -0.67 4.81
C ALA A 35 -14.29 -0.40 4.88
N ARG A 36 -14.77 0.59 4.14
CA ARG A 36 -16.18 0.95 4.11
C ARG A 36 -17.01 -0.15 3.46
N ALA A 37 -16.54 -0.68 2.33
CA ALA A 37 -17.27 -1.69 1.57
C ALA A 37 -17.36 -3.02 2.32
N LYS A 38 -16.31 -3.38 3.06
CA LYS A 38 -16.23 -4.67 3.73
C LYS A 38 -16.53 -4.60 5.23
N GLY A 39 -16.76 -3.41 5.77
CA GLY A 39 -16.98 -3.23 7.20
C GLY A 39 -15.76 -3.58 8.05
N ARG A 40 -14.56 -3.39 7.52
CA ARG A 40 -13.30 -3.70 8.19
C ARG A 40 -12.60 -2.43 8.65
N PRO A 41 -11.75 -2.52 9.70
CA PRO A 41 -10.93 -1.37 10.10
C PRO A 41 -9.99 -0.95 8.98
N TYR A 42 -9.73 0.36 8.90
CA TYR A 42 -8.82 0.92 7.91
C TYR A 42 -7.44 0.22 7.93
N GLU A 43 -6.89 0.00 9.13
CA GLU A 43 -5.59 -0.61 9.29
C GLU A 43 -5.53 -2.02 8.67
N GLU A 44 -6.59 -2.80 8.86
CA GLU A 44 -6.67 -4.14 8.32
C GLU A 44 -6.76 -4.11 6.79
N ALA A 45 -7.56 -3.20 6.24
CA ALA A 45 -7.66 -3.03 4.79
C ALA A 45 -6.33 -2.60 4.20
N LEU A 46 -5.64 -1.68 4.86
CA LEU A 46 -4.33 -1.20 4.41
C LEU A 46 -3.30 -2.32 4.43
N ALA A 47 -3.26 -3.10 5.49
CA ALA A 47 -2.33 -4.22 5.60
C ALA A 47 -2.56 -5.24 4.48
N HIS A 48 -3.81 -5.52 4.16
CA HIS A 48 -4.16 -6.42 3.07
C HIS A 48 -3.63 -5.90 1.72
N LEU A 49 -3.83 -4.62 1.45
CA LEU A 49 -3.35 -4.02 0.20
C LEU A 49 -1.82 -4.05 0.12
N LEU A 50 -1.14 -3.76 1.21
CA LEU A 50 0.32 -3.81 1.25
C LEU A 50 0.83 -5.23 0.99
N THR A 51 0.17 -6.23 1.54
CA THR A 51 0.53 -7.63 1.31
C THR A 51 0.40 -8.00 -0.17
N LEU A 52 -0.71 -7.59 -0.80
CA LEU A 52 -0.92 -7.85 -2.23
C LEU A 52 0.15 -7.18 -3.08
N MET A 53 0.55 -5.95 -2.75
CA MET A 53 1.58 -5.23 -3.47
C MET A 53 2.94 -5.91 -3.32
N LYS A 54 3.25 -6.35 -2.11
CA LYS A 54 4.49 -7.05 -1.84
C LYS A 54 4.59 -8.33 -2.66
N GLU A 55 3.53 -9.10 -2.71
CA GLU A 55 3.48 -10.33 -3.50
C GLU A 55 3.64 -10.05 -5.00
N GLY A 56 3.01 -8.98 -5.48
CA GLY A 56 3.13 -8.57 -6.88
C GLY A 56 4.55 -8.19 -7.25
N TRP A 57 5.23 -7.45 -6.38
CA TRP A 57 6.62 -7.07 -6.62
C TRP A 57 7.56 -8.26 -6.54
N ALA A 58 7.34 -9.17 -5.58
CA ALA A 58 8.14 -10.38 -5.47
C ALA A 58 8.04 -11.24 -6.72
N ALA A 59 6.83 -11.40 -7.26
CA ALA A 59 6.62 -12.14 -8.50
C ALA A 59 7.35 -11.49 -9.67
N ARG A 60 7.32 -10.14 -9.73
CA ARG A 60 8.00 -9.39 -10.77
C ARG A 60 9.51 -9.56 -10.70
N GLU A 61 10.08 -9.57 -9.50
CA GLU A 61 11.51 -9.78 -9.30
C GLU A 61 11.96 -11.18 -9.72
N ARG A 62 11.05 -12.15 -9.67
CA ARG A 62 11.34 -13.53 -10.12
C ARG A 62 11.25 -13.69 -11.62
N GLY A 63 11.05 -12.63 -12.36
CA GLY A 63 11.01 -12.68 -13.81
C GLY A 63 9.70 -13.18 -14.40
N LEU A 64 8.64 -13.06 -13.67
CA LEU A 64 7.31 -13.50 -14.13
C LEU A 64 6.59 -12.45 -14.97
#